data_4d5aceb1486738ba622eef6dcb6a5f18
#
_entry.id   4d5aceb1486738ba622eef6dcb6a5f18
#
_cell.length_a   1.000
_cell.length_b   1.000
_cell.length_c   1.000
_cell.angle_alpha   90.00
_cell.angle_beta   90.00
_cell.angle_gamma   90.00
#
_symmetry.space_group_name_H-M   'P 1'
#
loop_
_entity.id
_entity.type
_entity.pdbx_description
1 polymer ?
#
loop_
_entity_poly.entity_id
_entity_poly.type
_entity_poly.pdbx_seq_one_letter_code
_entity_poly.pdbx_strand_id
1 'polypeptide(L)'
;MMERFAQIQRTGGPGVIEWADVPLTEPAPGEVRMRNLAVGLNFIDTYHRNGLYPMAKPCGLGMEAAGIIEAVGDGVSDWQVGDRVATFGPTIGAYCTARNIAANSLFGVPDDISHEVAAAGLLKGCTTEFLVERCAKVQPQWDVLVHAAAGGVGLLLVQWLKHVGARVIGTVSTDEKAALARAAGADHVILYGKEDVARQVRELTGGKGVEVSFDGVGLETWEMSLTATARRGLIVSYGNASGPVSGVNLATLAQKGSLYVSRPTLFDYYHNPAERAAGAEYVFDMFRQGVIEMTIGQRYALEDAAQAHRDLEARKTIGSSVLIPSGIK
;
A
#
# COMPACT_ATOMS: atom_id res chain seq x y z
N MET A 1 19.71 25.20 3.45
CA MET A 1 19.50 24.56 2.14
C MET A 1 18.01 24.65 1.83
N MET A 2 17.62 24.92 0.57
CA MET A 2 16.22 24.96 0.17
C MET A 2 15.83 23.58 -0.34
N GLU A 3 14.75 23.06 0.18
CA GLU A 3 14.25 21.72 -0.18
C GLU A 3 12.88 21.81 -0.82
N ARG A 4 12.63 20.95 -1.80
CA ARG A 4 11.39 20.91 -2.56
C ARG A 4 10.32 20.12 -1.82
N PHE A 5 9.15 20.71 -1.61
CA PHE A 5 8.00 20.10 -0.90
C PHE A 5 6.73 20.20 -1.73
N ALA A 6 5.99 19.09 -1.82
CA ALA A 6 4.60 19.13 -2.27
C ALA A 6 3.67 19.51 -1.12
N GLN A 7 2.76 20.42 -1.39
CA GLN A 7 1.71 20.82 -0.44
C GLN A 7 0.38 21.00 -1.15
N ILE A 8 -0.70 20.93 -0.39
CA ILE A 8 -2.04 21.27 -0.86
C ILE A 8 -2.68 22.30 0.07
N GLN A 9 -3.26 23.35 -0.52
CA GLN A 9 -3.98 24.40 0.19
C GLN A 9 -5.47 24.05 0.34
N ARG A 10 -5.97 23.18 -0.53
CA ARG A 10 -7.37 22.72 -0.58
C ARG A 10 -7.44 21.28 -1.10
N THR A 11 -8.53 20.60 -0.79
CA THR A 11 -8.82 19.29 -1.36
C THR A 11 -9.24 19.40 -2.83
N GLY A 12 -8.97 18.36 -3.61
CA GLY A 12 -9.38 18.35 -5.02
C GLY A 12 -8.70 17.27 -5.85
N GLY A 13 -8.80 17.41 -7.17
CA GLY A 13 -8.09 16.56 -8.14
C GLY A 13 -6.57 16.79 -8.11
N PRO A 14 -5.79 16.02 -8.91
CA PRO A 14 -4.31 16.07 -8.89
C PRO A 14 -3.70 17.46 -9.10
N GLY A 15 -4.40 18.37 -9.77
CA GLY A 15 -3.93 19.74 -10.02
C GLY A 15 -3.86 20.65 -8.78
N VAL A 16 -4.30 20.18 -7.59
CA VAL A 16 -4.14 20.94 -6.34
C VAL A 16 -2.79 20.73 -5.67
N ILE A 17 -1.95 19.84 -6.21
CA ILE A 17 -0.58 19.61 -5.73
C ILE A 17 0.29 20.76 -6.18
N GLU A 18 0.78 21.54 -5.23
CA GLU A 18 1.66 22.69 -5.44
C GLU A 18 3.05 22.37 -4.88
N TRP A 19 4.08 22.94 -5.50
CA TRP A 19 5.45 22.76 -5.05
C TRP A 19 5.99 24.05 -4.46
N ALA A 20 6.63 23.95 -3.30
CA ALA A 20 7.29 25.04 -2.61
C ALA A 20 8.73 24.69 -2.29
N ASP A 21 9.61 25.69 -2.36
CA ASP A 21 10.97 25.58 -1.84
C ASP A 21 10.98 26.07 -0.40
N VAL A 22 11.32 25.20 0.54
CA VAL A 22 11.26 25.47 1.97
C VAL A 22 12.67 25.32 2.58
N PRO A 23 13.15 26.29 3.37
CA PRO A 23 14.40 26.14 4.07
C PRO A 23 14.22 25.10 5.20
N LEU A 24 15.11 24.10 5.25
CA LEU A 24 15.16 23.19 6.39
C LEU A 24 15.99 23.79 7.53
N THR A 25 15.40 23.81 8.71
CA THR A 25 16.10 24.05 9.98
C THR A 25 16.90 22.84 10.38
N GLU A 26 17.82 22.98 11.35
CA GLU A 26 18.44 21.80 11.98
C GLU A 26 17.38 20.89 12.60
N PRO A 27 17.59 19.55 12.61
CA PRO A 27 16.67 18.63 13.27
C PRO A 27 16.48 18.99 14.73
N ALA A 28 15.24 19.00 15.21
CA ALA A 28 14.95 19.19 16.63
C ALA A 28 15.41 17.97 17.46
N PRO A 29 15.46 18.09 18.79
CA PRO A 29 15.76 16.93 19.66
C PRO A 29 14.79 15.77 19.36
N GLY A 30 15.35 14.57 19.14
CA GLY A 30 14.60 13.37 18.78
C GLY A 30 14.24 13.25 17.29
N GLU A 31 14.67 14.19 16.44
CA GLU A 31 14.50 14.14 14.99
C GLU A 31 15.78 13.85 14.24
N VAL A 32 15.66 13.40 13.01
CA VAL A 32 16.73 13.33 12.03
C VAL A 32 16.32 14.06 10.76
N ARG A 33 17.32 14.53 9.98
CA ARG A 33 17.09 14.93 8.59
C ARG A 33 17.27 13.74 7.69
N MET A 34 16.22 13.39 6.97
CA MET A 34 16.23 12.33 5.97
C MET A 34 16.20 12.96 4.57
N ARG A 35 17.20 12.62 3.73
CA ARG A 35 17.19 12.87 2.28
C ARG A 35 16.49 11.74 1.59
N ASN A 36 15.40 12.04 0.87
CA ASN A 36 14.67 11.02 0.11
C ASN A 36 15.42 10.67 -1.18
N LEU A 37 15.65 9.40 -1.42
CA LEU A 37 16.19 8.85 -2.66
C LEU A 37 15.09 8.24 -3.54
N ALA A 38 14.01 7.77 -2.91
CA ALA A 38 12.79 7.34 -3.57
C ALA A 38 11.59 7.61 -2.66
N VAL A 39 10.45 7.91 -3.27
CA VAL A 39 9.18 8.15 -2.57
C VAL A 39 8.12 7.22 -3.13
N GLY A 40 7.43 6.49 -2.28
CA GLY A 40 6.36 5.58 -2.67
C GLY A 40 5.06 6.33 -2.97
N LEU A 41 4.41 5.96 -4.08
CA LEU A 41 3.07 6.43 -4.41
C LEU A 41 2.04 5.41 -3.92
N ASN A 42 1.06 5.86 -3.16
CA ASN A 42 0.02 5.02 -2.57
C ASN A 42 -1.38 5.60 -2.80
N PHE A 43 -2.41 4.75 -2.87
CA PHE A 43 -3.80 5.24 -2.99
C PHE A 43 -4.23 6.12 -1.82
N ILE A 44 -3.70 5.90 -0.62
CA ILE A 44 -3.99 6.74 0.55
C ILE A 44 -3.58 8.19 0.33
N ASP A 45 -2.55 8.46 -0.47
CA ASP A 45 -2.11 9.81 -0.81
C ASP A 45 -3.21 10.55 -1.61
N THR A 46 -3.94 9.81 -2.46
CA THR A 46 -5.09 10.36 -3.18
C THR A 46 -6.25 10.67 -2.23
N TYR A 47 -6.46 9.86 -1.18
CA TYR A 47 -7.52 10.06 -0.18
C TYR A 47 -7.24 11.31 0.69
N HIS A 48 -5.97 11.54 1.05
CA HIS A 48 -5.56 12.78 1.72
C HIS A 48 -5.74 14.01 0.82
N ARG A 49 -5.34 13.90 -0.45
CA ARG A 49 -5.45 14.98 -1.41
C ARG A 49 -6.92 15.35 -1.70
N ASN A 50 -7.78 14.37 -1.94
CA ASN A 50 -9.17 14.61 -2.33
C ASN A 50 -10.12 14.87 -1.14
N GLY A 51 -9.67 14.61 0.11
CA GLY A 51 -10.41 14.85 1.33
C GLY A 51 -11.26 13.68 1.81
N LEU A 52 -11.18 12.50 1.19
CA LEU A 52 -11.80 11.28 1.74
C LEU A 52 -11.28 11.00 3.15
N TYR A 53 -9.99 11.24 3.38
CA TYR A 53 -9.38 11.25 4.71
C TYR A 53 -9.05 12.71 5.08
N PRO A 54 -9.86 13.33 5.97
CA PRO A 54 -9.71 14.74 6.29
C PRO A 54 -8.37 15.06 6.94
N MET A 55 -7.78 16.20 6.51
CA MET A 55 -6.55 16.74 7.07
C MET A 55 -6.66 18.26 7.21
N ALA A 56 -6.02 18.81 8.24
CA ALA A 56 -5.84 20.27 8.34
C ALA A 56 -5.04 20.80 7.14
N LYS A 57 -5.38 21.97 6.64
CA LYS A 57 -4.72 22.63 5.52
C LYS A 57 -4.02 23.91 5.98
N PRO A 58 -2.88 24.32 5.38
CA PRO A 58 -2.14 23.59 4.35
C PRO A 58 -1.49 22.32 4.90
N CYS A 59 -1.25 21.32 4.03
CA CYS A 59 -0.57 20.09 4.44
C CYS A 59 0.32 19.54 3.33
N GLY A 60 1.35 18.80 3.72
CA GLY A 60 2.15 17.99 2.81
C GLY A 60 1.40 16.76 2.28
N LEU A 61 1.99 16.05 1.34
CA LEU A 61 1.52 14.77 0.80
C LEU A 61 2.59 13.70 0.90
N GLY A 62 2.15 12.45 0.76
CA GLY A 62 3.00 11.27 0.74
C GLY A 62 3.16 10.63 2.11
N MET A 63 3.01 9.31 2.13
CA MET A 63 3.09 8.49 3.34
C MET A 63 4.42 7.78 3.49
N GLU A 64 5.13 7.51 2.41
CA GLU A 64 6.21 6.54 2.33
C GLU A 64 7.39 7.09 1.55
N ALA A 65 8.60 6.90 2.07
CA ALA A 65 9.85 7.23 1.39
C ALA A 65 11.00 6.36 1.92
N ALA A 66 12.06 6.24 1.13
CA ALA A 66 13.33 5.68 1.53
C ALA A 66 14.49 6.61 1.11
N GLY A 67 15.56 6.60 1.89
CA GLY A 67 16.69 7.47 1.66
C GLY A 67 17.80 7.30 2.69
N ILE A 68 18.54 8.37 2.94
CA ILE A 68 19.69 8.39 3.87
C ILE A 68 19.52 9.50 4.92
N ILE A 69 20.11 9.31 6.08
CA ILE A 69 20.19 10.32 7.12
C ILE A 69 21.31 11.31 6.79
N GLU A 70 21.00 12.60 6.76
CA GLU A 70 21.98 13.69 6.54
C GLU A 70 22.38 14.43 7.80
N ALA A 71 21.51 14.46 8.79
CA ALA A 71 21.77 15.11 10.09
C ALA A 71 20.97 14.43 11.18
N VAL A 72 21.47 14.51 12.40
CA VAL A 72 20.88 13.89 13.59
C VAL A 72 20.71 14.97 14.66
N GLY A 73 19.51 15.08 15.22
CA GLY A 73 19.20 15.99 16.31
C GLY A 73 19.62 15.45 17.67
N ASP A 74 19.61 16.31 18.68
CA ASP A 74 19.98 15.95 20.03
C ASP A 74 19.13 14.79 20.58
N GLY A 75 19.76 13.90 21.35
CA GLY A 75 19.09 12.77 22.01
C GLY A 75 18.76 11.58 21.11
N VAL A 76 19.12 11.60 19.84
CA VAL A 76 19.02 10.44 18.94
C VAL A 76 20.30 9.61 19.04
N SER A 77 20.17 8.36 19.49
CA SER A 77 21.29 7.41 19.65
C SER A 77 21.26 6.24 18.67
N ASP A 78 20.10 5.96 18.09
CA ASP A 78 19.86 4.74 17.29
C ASP A 78 20.24 4.93 15.82
N TRP A 79 20.53 6.18 15.41
CA TRP A 79 20.80 6.55 14.02
C TRP A 79 22.04 7.43 13.91
N GLN A 80 22.73 7.31 12.78
CA GLN A 80 23.86 8.17 12.40
C GLN A 80 23.75 8.66 10.96
N VAL A 81 24.51 9.70 10.63
CA VAL A 81 24.62 10.23 9.27
C VAL A 81 25.14 9.13 8.33
N GLY A 82 24.47 8.97 7.20
CA GLY A 82 24.76 7.95 6.20
C GLY A 82 23.90 6.69 6.33
N ASP A 83 23.19 6.49 7.44
CA ASP A 83 22.31 5.33 7.61
C ASP A 83 21.23 5.31 6.53
N ARG A 84 20.99 4.12 5.99
CA ARG A 84 19.94 3.83 5.02
C ARG A 84 18.63 3.58 5.74
N VAL A 85 17.62 4.39 5.43
CA VAL A 85 16.36 4.36 6.16
C VAL A 85 15.16 4.42 5.23
N ALA A 86 14.04 3.88 5.71
CA ALA A 86 12.72 4.06 5.11
C ALA A 86 11.72 4.48 6.20
N THR A 87 10.61 5.05 5.77
CA THR A 87 9.52 5.44 6.66
C THR A 87 8.18 5.28 5.97
N PHE A 88 7.15 4.92 6.73
CA PHE A 88 5.75 5.08 6.34
C PHE A 88 4.96 5.63 7.51
N GLY A 89 4.10 6.62 7.26
CA GLY A 89 3.22 7.23 8.25
C GLY A 89 3.59 7.04 9.73
N PRO A 90 2.75 7.52 10.63
CA PRO A 90 1.55 8.34 10.38
C PRO A 90 1.87 9.77 9.91
N THR A 91 3.12 10.22 10.02
CA THR A 91 3.54 11.56 9.59
C THR A 91 3.53 11.67 8.06
N ILE A 92 2.71 12.57 7.53
CA ILE A 92 2.58 12.84 6.11
C ILE A 92 3.62 13.88 5.68
N GLY A 93 3.93 13.95 4.36
CA GLY A 93 4.87 14.91 3.80
C GLY A 93 6.11 14.25 3.19
N ALA A 94 5.98 12.99 2.78
CA ALA A 94 7.06 12.28 2.10
C ALA A 94 7.35 12.81 0.68
N TYR A 95 6.43 13.54 0.04
CA TYR A 95 6.67 14.15 -1.26
C TYR A 95 7.56 15.38 -1.13
N CYS A 96 8.83 15.14 -0.85
CA CYS A 96 9.86 16.16 -0.69
C CYS A 96 11.24 15.59 -1.03
N THR A 97 12.21 16.48 -1.21
CA THR A 97 13.60 16.09 -1.44
C THR A 97 14.30 15.70 -0.14
N ALA A 98 14.05 16.44 0.95
CA ALA A 98 14.48 16.08 2.30
C ALA A 98 13.51 16.67 3.34
N ARG A 99 13.48 16.09 4.53
CA ARG A 99 12.68 16.59 5.65
C ARG A 99 13.28 16.19 7.01
N ASN A 100 12.97 16.97 8.04
CA ASN A 100 13.16 16.53 9.41
C ASN A 100 11.98 15.63 9.82
N ILE A 101 12.28 14.53 10.49
CA ILE A 101 11.30 13.52 10.88
C ILE A 101 11.71 12.88 12.20
N ALA A 102 10.72 12.49 13.01
CA ALA A 102 10.97 11.81 14.26
C ALA A 102 11.76 10.51 14.05
N ALA A 103 12.87 10.35 14.76
CA ALA A 103 13.80 9.22 14.62
C ALA A 103 13.13 7.86 14.84
N ASN A 104 12.13 7.78 15.72
CA ASN A 104 11.37 6.57 16.02
C ASN A 104 10.34 6.18 14.93
N SER A 105 10.19 6.98 13.87
CA SER A 105 9.36 6.65 12.71
C SER A 105 10.12 5.99 11.57
N LEU A 106 11.43 5.78 11.75
CA LEU A 106 12.32 5.21 10.75
C LEU A 106 12.50 3.70 10.93
N PHE A 107 12.82 3.06 9.81
CA PHE A 107 13.18 1.66 9.71
C PHE A 107 14.50 1.55 8.95
N GLY A 108 15.44 0.75 9.46
CA GLY A 108 16.69 0.47 8.76
C GLY A 108 16.43 -0.30 7.45
N VAL A 109 17.03 0.16 6.36
CA VAL A 109 16.96 -0.53 5.07
C VAL A 109 18.19 -1.40 4.91
N PRO A 110 18.04 -2.74 4.76
CA PRO A 110 19.16 -3.64 4.51
C PRO A 110 19.97 -3.22 3.27
N ASP A 111 21.29 -3.48 3.27
CA ASP A 111 22.19 -3.07 2.20
C ASP A 111 21.86 -3.70 0.84
N ASP A 112 21.30 -4.88 0.86
CA ASP A 112 20.88 -5.66 -0.33
C ASP A 112 19.48 -5.26 -0.84
N ILE A 113 18.76 -4.36 -0.17
CA ILE A 113 17.48 -3.78 -0.62
C ILE A 113 17.72 -2.38 -1.19
N SER A 114 17.30 -2.12 -2.43
CA SER A 114 17.41 -0.77 -2.99
C SER A 114 16.41 0.21 -2.34
N HIS A 115 16.73 1.52 -2.33
CA HIS A 115 15.81 2.53 -1.82
C HIS A 115 14.48 2.56 -2.59
N GLU A 116 14.50 2.28 -3.89
CA GLU A 116 13.27 2.18 -4.68
C GLU A 116 12.39 1.02 -4.21
N VAL A 117 12.97 -0.15 -3.96
CA VAL A 117 12.23 -1.31 -3.42
C VAL A 117 11.69 -0.99 -2.03
N ALA A 118 12.49 -0.38 -1.16
CA ALA A 118 12.06 0.00 0.18
C ALA A 118 10.91 1.02 0.13
N ALA A 119 11.03 2.08 -0.71
CA ALA A 119 9.99 3.10 -0.86
C ALA A 119 8.73 2.60 -1.59
N ALA A 120 8.85 1.61 -2.48
CA ALA A 120 7.71 1.04 -3.18
C ALA A 120 6.99 -0.02 -2.35
N GLY A 121 7.70 -0.66 -1.40
CA GLY A 121 7.32 -1.94 -0.84
C GLY A 121 7.07 -1.98 0.65
N LEU A 122 7.66 -1.11 1.46
CA LEU A 122 7.57 -1.24 2.92
C LEU A 122 6.13 -1.07 3.43
N LEU A 123 5.44 0.01 3.08
CA LEU A 123 4.05 0.23 3.48
C LEU A 123 3.13 -0.87 2.92
N LYS A 124 3.33 -1.26 1.67
CA LYS A 124 2.52 -2.28 1.01
C LYS A 124 2.81 -3.67 1.56
N GLY A 125 4.06 -3.97 1.87
CA GLY A 125 4.48 -5.21 2.52
C GLY A 125 3.91 -5.36 3.91
N CYS A 126 4.04 -4.32 4.75
CA CYS A 126 3.42 -4.29 6.07
C CYS A 126 1.89 -4.37 6.00
N THR A 127 1.28 -3.78 4.95
CA THR A 127 -0.15 -3.94 4.69
C THR A 127 -0.48 -5.39 4.38
N THR A 128 0.29 -6.03 3.50
CA THR A 128 0.09 -7.44 3.13
C THR A 128 0.27 -8.36 4.32
N GLU A 129 1.33 -8.15 5.12
CA GLU A 129 1.62 -8.92 6.32
C GLU A 129 0.42 -8.92 7.27
N PHE A 130 -0.03 -7.74 7.70
CA PHE A 130 -1.11 -7.70 8.68
C PHE A 130 -2.44 -8.22 8.12
N LEU A 131 -2.72 -8.02 6.83
CA LEU A 131 -3.93 -8.52 6.19
C LEU A 131 -3.97 -10.04 6.20
N VAL A 132 -2.86 -10.70 5.84
CA VAL A 132 -2.77 -12.16 5.71
C VAL A 132 -2.59 -12.84 7.05
N GLU A 133 -1.59 -12.39 7.84
CA GLU A 133 -1.13 -13.10 9.04
C GLU A 133 -1.95 -12.77 10.29
N ARG A 134 -2.39 -11.52 10.44
CA ARG A 134 -3.00 -11.05 11.69
C ARG A 134 -4.49 -10.76 11.57
N CYS A 135 -4.95 -10.21 10.46
CA CYS A 135 -6.36 -9.90 10.24
C CYS A 135 -7.14 -11.13 9.79
N ALA A 136 -6.79 -11.71 8.64
CA ALA A 136 -7.50 -12.85 8.08
C ALA A 136 -7.00 -14.20 8.61
N LYS A 137 -5.75 -14.28 9.07
CA LYS A 137 -5.08 -15.50 9.55
C LYS A 137 -5.25 -16.66 8.56
N VAL A 138 -4.89 -16.37 7.31
CA VAL A 138 -5.10 -17.29 6.19
C VAL A 138 -4.39 -18.62 6.45
N GLN A 139 -5.09 -19.71 6.17
CA GLN A 139 -4.56 -21.05 6.35
C GLN A 139 -4.19 -21.67 4.99
N PRO A 140 -3.26 -22.63 4.97
CA PRO A 140 -2.98 -23.43 3.77
C PRO A 140 -4.26 -24.04 3.19
N GLN A 141 -4.33 -24.13 1.86
CA GLN A 141 -5.44 -24.71 1.09
C GLN A 141 -6.75 -23.91 1.09
N TRP A 142 -6.82 -22.76 1.76
CA TRP A 142 -7.96 -21.89 1.62
C TRP A 142 -8.05 -21.31 0.21
N ASP A 143 -9.28 -21.13 -0.27
CA ASP A 143 -9.58 -20.35 -1.46
C ASP A 143 -9.66 -18.88 -1.10
N VAL A 144 -8.89 -18.05 -1.77
CA VAL A 144 -8.79 -16.61 -1.45
C VAL A 144 -9.00 -15.79 -2.70
N LEU A 145 -9.89 -14.80 -2.61
CA LEU A 145 -10.11 -13.80 -3.67
C LEU A 145 -9.30 -12.55 -3.39
N VAL A 146 -8.54 -12.08 -4.39
CA VAL A 146 -7.78 -10.84 -4.34
C VAL A 146 -8.26 -9.91 -5.44
N HIS A 147 -8.95 -8.83 -5.07
CA HIS A 147 -9.31 -7.79 -6.03
C HIS A 147 -8.10 -6.91 -6.37
N ALA A 148 -8.05 -6.41 -7.62
CA ALA A 148 -6.93 -5.64 -8.16
C ALA A 148 -5.57 -6.37 -8.01
N ALA A 149 -5.53 -7.66 -8.33
CA ALA A 149 -4.41 -8.57 -8.10
C ALA A 149 -3.09 -8.16 -8.78
N ALA A 150 -3.10 -7.27 -9.77
CA ALA A 150 -1.91 -6.72 -10.43
C ALA A 150 -1.50 -5.32 -9.92
N GLY A 151 -2.12 -4.81 -8.86
CA GLY A 151 -1.72 -3.59 -8.18
C GLY A 151 -0.58 -3.82 -7.18
N GLY A 152 -0.04 -2.74 -6.59
CA GLY A 152 1.12 -2.84 -5.69
C GLY A 152 0.88 -3.77 -4.49
N VAL A 153 -0.22 -3.61 -3.75
CA VAL A 153 -0.59 -4.54 -2.66
C VAL A 153 -1.08 -5.87 -3.24
N GLY A 154 -1.80 -5.86 -4.37
CA GLY A 154 -2.36 -7.07 -4.98
C GLY A 154 -1.30 -8.10 -5.34
N LEU A 155 -0.20 -7.67 -5.99
CA LEU A 155 0.91 -8.58 -6.35
C LEU A 155 1.61 -9.15 -5.12
N LEU A 156 1.80 -8.35 -4.07
CA LEU A 156 2.37 -8.85 -2.81
C LEU A 156 1.43 -9.82 -2.10
N LEU A 157 0.12 -9.53 -2.07
CA LEU A 157 -0.89 -10.46 -1.54
C LEU A 157 -0.85 -11.80 -2.26
N VAL A 158 -0.81 -11.79 -3.60
CA VAL A 158 -0.75 -13.03 -4.39
C VAL A 158 0.48 -13.86 -4.00
N GLN A 159 1.67 -13.26 -3.99
CA GLN A 159 2.92 -13.94 -3.64
C GLN A 159 2.90 -14.46 -2.20
N TRP A 160 2.48 -13.63 -1.24
CA TRP A 160 2.41 -14.01 0.18
C TRP A 160 1.42 -15.14 0.42
N LEU A 161 0.23 -15.07 -0.16
CA LEU A 161 -0.79 -16.12 -0.07
C LEU A 161 -0.31 -17.44 -0.67
N LYS A 162 0.46 -17.39 -1.76
CA LYS A 162 1.10 -18.60 -2.32
C LYS A 162 2.14 -19.17 -1.37
N HIS A 163 2.93 -18.35 -0.71
CA HIS A 163 3.87 -18.79 0.32
C HIS A 163 3.15 -19.48 1.50
N VAL A 164 2.02 -18.94 1.93
CA VAL A 164 1.16 -19.57 2.96
C VAL A 164 0.56 -20.90 2.49
N GLY A 165 0.50 -21.15 1.17
CA GLY A 165 -0.09 -22.35 0.58
C GLY A 165 -1.59 -22.23 0.30
N ALA A 166 -2.12 -21.00 0.18
CA ALA A 166 -3.50 -20.75 -0.24
C ALA A 166 -3.66 -20.89 -1.76
N ARG A 167 -4.88 -21.15 -2.22
CA ARG A 167 -5.27 -21.09 -3.63
C ARG A 167 -5.82 -19.70 -3.95
N VAL A 168 -5.14 -18.98 -4.82
CA VAL A 168 -5.41 -17.56 -5.09
C VAL A 168 -6.19 -17.36 -6.37
N ILE A 169 -7.34 -16.70 -6.26
CA ILE A 169 -8.16 -16.21 -7.36
C ILE A 169 -8.01 -14.69 -7.43
N GLY A 170 -7.37 -14.18 -8.49
CA GLY A 170 -7.15 -12.75 -8.68
C GLY A 170 -8.19 -12.13 -9.62
N THR A 171 -8.58 -10.87 -9.41
CA THR A 171 -9.35 -10.11 -10.40
C THR A 171 -8.55 -8.94 -10.95
N VAL A 172 -8.62 -8.74 -12.26
CA VAL A 172 -7.90 -7.68 -12.98
C VAL A 172 -8.73 -7.10 -14.12
N SER A 173 -8.28 -5.98 -14.71
CA SER A 173 -8.99 -5.28 -15.78
C SER A 173 -8.55 -5.66 -17.19
N THR A 174 -7.33 -6.13 -17.38
CA THR A 174 -6.72 -6.36 -18.70
C THR A 174 -5.98 -7.68 -18.76
N ASP A 175 -5.76 -8.20 -19.97
CA ASP A 175 -4.99 -9.43 -20.19
C ASP A 175 -3.52 -9.27 -19.78
N GLU A 176 -2.91 -8.08 -19.94
CA GLU A 176 -1.57 -7.76 -19.46
C GLU A 176 -1.48 -7.88 -17.92
N LYS A 177 -2.45 -7.31 -17.20
CA LYS A 177 -2.55 -7.42 -15.75
C LYS A 177 -2.80 -8.86 -15.31
N ALA A 178 -3.53 -9.65 -16.12
CA ALA A 178 -3.74 -11.06 -15.83
C ALA A 178 -2.44 -11.87 -15.96
N ALA A 179 -1.61 -11.56 -16.95
CA ALA A 179 -0.30 -12.20 -17.09
C ALA A 179 0.59 -11.92 -15.85
N LEU A 180 0.62 -10.68 -15.37
CA LEU A 180 1.38 -10.31 -14.16
C LEU A 180 0.87 -11.03 -12.90
N ALA A 181 -0.44 -11.07 -12.69
CA ALA A 181 -1.02 -11.78 -11.53
C ALA A 181 -0.71 -13.28 -11.56
N ARG A 182 -0.76 -13.91 -12.74
CA ARG A 182 -0.35 -15.33 -12.91
C ARG A 182 1.13 -15.52 -12.64
N ALA A 183 1.98 -14.64 -13.16
CA ALA A 183 3.42 -14.69 -12.91
C ALA A 183 3.76 -14.54 -11.42
N ALA A 184 2.98 -13.75 -10.68
CA ALA A 184 3.09 -13.61 -9.23
C ALA A 184 2.57 -14.86 -8.46
N GLY A 185 1.92 -15.81 -9.12
CA GLY A 185 1.48 -17.08 -8.53
C GLY A 185 -0.03 -17.23 -8.36
N ALA A 186 -0.88 -16.32 -8.92
CA ALA A 186 -2.32 -16.53 -8.88
C ALA A 186 -2.72 -17.81 -9.64
N ASP A 187 -3.46 -18.72 -8.98
CA ASP A 187 -3.90 -19.96 -9.57
C ASP A 187 -4.96 -19.74 -10.66
N HIS A 188 -5.82 -18.76 -10.44
CA HIS A 188 -6.84 -18.32 -11.39
C HIS A 188 -6.89 -16.80 -11.46
N VAL A 189 -7.18 -16.26 -12.65
CA VAL A 189 -7.33 -14.82 -12.84
C VAL A 189 -8.56 -14.56 -13.68
N ILE A 190 -9.46 -13.71 -13.18
CA ILE A 190 -10.75 -13.34 -13.75
C ILE A 190 -10.68 -11.89 -14.26
N LEU A 191 -11.12 -11.67 -15.49
CA LEU A 191 -11.22 -10.35 -16.12
C LEU A 191 -12.59 -9.74 -15.80
N TYR A 192 -12.70 -8.93 -14.75
CA TYR A 192 -13.98 -8.44 -14.23
C TYR A 192 -14.80 -7.59 -15.22
N GLY A 193 -14.19 -7.05 -16.28
CA GLY A 193 -14.91 -6.35 -17.36
C GLY A 193 -15.52 -7.26 -18.42
N LYS A 194 -15.17 -8.56 -18.43
CA LYS A 194 -15.61 -9.54 -19.42
C LYS A 194 -16.38 -10.71 -18.79
N GLU A 195 -16.20 -10.94 -17.50
CA GLU A 195 -16.65 -12.14 -16.80
C GLU A 195 -17.43 -11.79 -15.54
N ASP A 196 -18.39 -12.62 -15.17
CA ASP A 196 -19.07 -12.55 -13.87
C ASP A 196 -18.14 -13.17 -12.80
N VAL A 197 -17.52 -12.29 -12.01
CA VAL A 197 -16.54 -12.69 -10.99
C VAL A 197 -17.15 -13.65 -9.98
N ALA A 198 -18.33 -13.34 -9.46
CA ALA A 198 -18.94 -14.15 -8.40
C ALA A 198 -19.33 -15.54 -8.91
N ARG A 199 -19.85 -15.64 -10.13
CA ARG A 199 -20.14 -16.92 -10.77
C ARG A 199 -18.87 -17.73 -10.99
N GLN A 200 -17.82 -17.13 -11.56
CA GLN A 200 -16.54 -17.81 -11.81
C GLN A 200 -15.91 -18.31 -10.50
N VAL A 201 -15.89 -17.49 -9.45
CA VAL A 201 -15.41 -17.91 -8.13
C VAL A 201 -16.21 -19.11 -7.61
N ARG A 202 -17.54 -19.09 -7.72
CA ARG A 202 -18.36 -20.23 -7.31
C ARG A 202 -18.06 -21.50 -8.12
N GLU A 203 -17.90 -21.39 -9.42
CA GLU A 203 -17.53 -22.52 -10.28
C GLU A 203 -16.17 -23.10 -9.86
N LEU A 204 -15.16 -22.27 -9.67
CA LEU A 204 -13.81 -22.67 -9.27
C LEU A 204 -13.75 -23.32 -7.87
N THR A 205 -14.68 -22.96 -6.98
CA THR A 205 -14.72 -23.46 -5.58
C THR A 205 -15.78 -24.53 -5.36
N GLY A 206 -16.32 -25.13 -6.42
CA GLY A 206 -17.37 -26.18 -6.31
C GLY A 206 -18.65 -25.67 -5.65
N GLY A 207 -19.01 -24.40 -5.85
CA GLY A 207 -20.21 -23.74 -5.30
C GLY A 207 -20.05 -23.13 -3.91
N LYS A 208 -18.91 -23.37 -3.21
CA LYS A 208 -18.68 -22.91 -1.84
C LYS A 208 -18.43 -21.39 -1.74
N GLY A 209 -17.67 -20.82 -2.66
CA GLY A 209 -17.08 -19.50 -2.55
C GLY A 209 -15.74 -19.54 -1.80
N VAL A 210 -15.10 -18.37 -1.64
CA VAL A 210 -13.79 -18.23 -1.00
C VAL A 210 -13.90 -18.02 0.51
N GLU A 211 -12.94 -18.53 1.27
CA GLU A 211 -12.87 -18.30 2.72
C GLU A 211 -12.61 -16.82 3.04
N VAL A 212 -11.79 -16.15 2.21
CA VAL A 212 -11.47 -14.72 2.39
C VAL A 212 -11.52 -13.98 1.05
N SER A 213 -12.13 -12.80 1.05
CA SER A 213 -12.04 -11.82 -0.03
C SER A 213 -11.24 -10.60 0.43
N PHE A 214 -10.08 -10.33 -0.17
CA PHE A 214 -9.31 -9.11 0.04
C PHE A 214 -9.74 -8.04 -0.96
N ASP A 215 -10.33 -6.96 -0.46
CA ASP A 215 -10.92 -5.89 -1.27
C ASP A 215 -10.29 -4.53 -0.96
N GLY A 216 -9.37 -4.10 -1.82
CA GLY A 216 -8.78 -2.75 -1.81
C GLY A 216 -9.48 -1.77 -2.75
N VAL A 217 -10.48 -2.24 -3.52
CA VAL A 217 -11.17 -1.44 -4.54
C VAL A 217 -12.38 -0.71 -3.95
N GLY A 218 -13.22 -1.41 -3.20
CA GLY A 218 -14.34 -0.84 -2.46
C GLY A 218 -15.65 -0.85 -3.24
N LEU A 219 -16.21 0.32 -3.55
CA LEU A 219 -17.59 0.47 -4.06
C LEU A 219 -17.91 -0.45 -5.24
N GLU A 220 -17.04 -0.52 -6.25
CA GLU A 220 -17.29 -1.31 -7.47
C GLU A 220 -17.21 -2.83 -7.25
N THR A 221 -16.48 -3.30 -6.23
CA THR A 221 -16.22 -4.72 -5.98
C THR A 221 -17.03 -5.29 -4.82
N TRP A 222 -17.72 -4.43 -4.07
CA TRP A 222 -18.43 -4.82 -2.85
C TRP A 222 -19.45 -5.97 -3.08
N GLU A 223 -20.32 -5.88 -4.08
CA GLU A 223 -21.30 -6.92 -4.38
C GLU A 223 -20.65 -8.21 -4.90
N MET A 224 -19.52 -8.09 -5.61
CA MET A 224 -18.74 -9.24 -6.04
C MET A 224 -18.18 -9.97 -4.82
N SER A 225 -17.57 -9.22 -3.87
CA SER A 225 -17.04 -9.74 -2.61
C SER A 225 -18.14 -10.44 -1.78
N LEU A 226 -19.31 -9.79 -1.62
CA LEU A 226 -20.45 -10.36 -0.91
C LEU A 226 -20.93 -11.70 -1.51
N THR A 227 -20.94 -11.81 -2.84
CA THR A 227 -21.49 -12.98 -3.54
C THR A 227 -20.44 -14.08 -3.71
N ALA A 228 -19.17 -13.73 -3.85
CA ALA A 228 -18.05 -14.67 -4.00
C ALA A 228 -17.63 -15.34 -2.70
N THR A 229 -17.80 -14.66 -1.56
CA THR A 229 -17.37 -15.15 -0.24
C THR A 229 -18.25 -16.31 0.25
N ALA A 230 -17.64 -17.31 0.83
CA ALA A 230 -18.28 -18.52 1.32
C ALA A 230 -19.14 -18.24 2.57
N ARG A 231 -20.04 -19.15 2.90
CA ARG A 231 -20.78 -19.10 4.16
C ARG A 231 -19.83 -18.96 5.36
N ARG A 232 -20.05 -17.96 6.21
CA ARG A 232 -19.19 -17.57 7.35
C ARG A 232 -17.77 -17.21 6.95
N GLY A 233 -17.55 -16.84 5.68
CA GLY A 233 -16.28 -16.31 5.19
C GLY A 233 -16.10 -14.84 5.55
N LEU A 234 -14.90 -14.34 5.35
CA LEU A 234 -14.46 -13.00 5.73
C LEU A 234 -14.24 -12.12 4.50
N ILE A 235 -14.80 -10.92 4.51
CA ILE A 235 -14.46 -9.85 3.59
C ILE A 235 -13.55 -8.86 4.32
N VAL A 236 -12.32 -8.70 3.83
CA VAL A 236 -11.38 -7.69 4.34
C VAL A 236 -11.38 -6.51 3.37
N SER A 237 -12.18 -5.49 3.71
CA SER A 237 -12.30 -4.25 2.93
C SER A 237 -11.24 -3.26 3.39
N TYR A 238 -10.05 -3.26 2.75
CA TYR A 238 -8.90 -2.48 3.23
C TYR A 238 -8.62 -1.20 2.41
N GLY A 239 -9.34 -0.97 1.30
CA GLY A 239 -9.14 0.21 0.44
C GLY A 239 -10.44 0.79 -0.11
N ASN A 240 -10.31 1.93 -0.81
CA ASN A 240 -11.42 2.67 -1.41
C ASN A 240 -11.04 3.20 -2.81
N ALA A 241 -10.32 2.40 -3.62
CA ALA A 241 -9.79 2.87 -4.91
C ALA A 241 -10.89 3.31 -5.90
N SER A 242 -12.09 2.72 -5.81
CA SER A 242 -13.28 3.12 -6.60
C SER A 242 -14.29 3.94 -5.78
N GLY A 243 -13.99 4.23 -4.54
CA GLY A 243 -14.85 4.93 -3.60
C GLY A 243 -15.18 4.10 -2.36
N PRO A 244 -15.62 4.76 -1.27
CA PRO A 244 -15.96 4.08 -0.02
C PRO A 244 -17.25 3.28 -0.16
N VAL A 245 -17.27 2.10 0.48
CA VAL A 245 -18.50 1.34 0.71
C VAL A 245 -19.29 2.02 1.83
N SER A 246 -20.53 2.33 1.57
CA SER A 246 -21.43 3.00 2.53
C SER A 246 -22.85 2.42 2.47
N GLY A 247 -23.67 2.70 3.49
CA GLY A 247 -25.07 2.27 3.52
C GLY A 247 -25.27 0.77 3.61
N VAL A 248 -24.31 0.03 4.16
CA VAL A 248 -24.39 -1.43 4.29
C VAL A 248 -25.50 -1.83 5.26
N ASN A 249 -26.47 -2.59 4.76
CA ASN A 249 -27.47 -3.23 5.61
C ASN A 249 -26.89 -4.53 6.17
N LEU A 250 -26.77 -4.63 7.48
CA LEU A 250 -26.24 -5.83 8.14
C LEU A 250 -27.04 -7.10 7.83
N ALA A 251 -28.35 -6.99 7.55
CA ALA A 251 -29.17 -8.13 7.13
C ALA A 251 -28.65 -8.78 5.83
N THR A 252 -27.99 -8.02 4.96
CA THR A 252 -27.35 -8.55 3.77
C THR A 252 -26.26 -9.56 4.09
N LEU A 253 -25.48 -9.34 5.15
CA LEU A 253 -24.43 -10.29 5.58
C LEU A 253 -25.04 -11.63 6.04
N ALA A 254 -26.17 -11.57 6.75
CA ALA A 254 -26.91 -12.77 7.15
C ALA A 254 -27.45 -13.52 5.93
N GLN A 255 -28.10 -12.82 4.98
CA GLN A 255 -28.69 -13.39 3.77
C GLN A 255 -27.63 -14.01 2.84
N LYS A 256 -26.44 -13.41 2.74
CA LYS A 256 -25.31 -13.91 1.93
C LYS A 256 -24.56 -15.06 2.61
N GLY A 257 -24.93 -15.49 3.79
CA GLY A 257 -24.36 -16.66 4.46
C GLY A 257 -23.66 -16.37 5.78
N SER A 258 -24.15 -15.38 6.55
CA SER A 258 -23.58 -15.00 7.85
C SER A 258 -22.12 -14.58 7.73
N LEU A 259 -21.86 -13.67 6.79
CA LEU A 259 -20.50 -13.20 6.47
C LEU A 259 -19.92 -12.36 7.59
N TYR A 260 -18.60 -12.40 7.72
CA TYR A 260 -17.82 -11.44 8.50
C TYR A 260 -17.29 -10.34 7.59
N VAL A 261 -17.22 -9.13 8.11
CA VAL A 261 -16.59 -7.98 7.40
C VAL A 261 -15.65 -7.30 8.37
N SER A 262 -14.42 -7.07 7.93
CA SER A 262 -13.45 -6.25 8.62
C SER A 262 -13.07 -5.06 7.74
N ARG A 263 -12.96 -3.86 8.38
CA ARG A 263 -12.40 -2.65 7.77
C ARG A 263 -11.16 -2.24 8.56
N PRO A 264 -10.03 -2.96 8.37
CA PRO A 264 -8.85 -2.74 9.17
C PRO A 264 -8.06 -1.52 8.69
N THR A 265 -7.24 -0.97 9.58
CA THR A 265 -6.21 -0.01 9.25
C THR A 265 -4.84 -0.51 9.69
N LEU A 266 -3.80 -0.26 8.86
CA LEU A 266 -2.43 -0.64 9.17
C LEU A 266 -1.98 -0.14 10.55
N PHE A 267 -2.35 1.09 10.92
CA PHE A 267 -1.88 1.73 12.15
C PHE A 267 -2.45 1.13 13.45
N ASP A 268 -3.56 0.38 13.38
CA ASP A 268 -4.07 -0.37 14.53
C ASP A 268 -3.28 -1.68 14.75
N TYR A 269 -2.76 -2.28 13.66
CA TYR A 269 -1.92 -3.48 13.71
C TYR A 269 -0.44 -3.18 13.95
N TYR A 270 -0.02 -1.96 13.65
CA TYR A 270 1.33 -1.43 13.85
C TYR A 270 1.29 -0.29 14.86
N HIS A 271 0.58 -0.51 15.98
CA HIS A 271 0.27 0.51 16.95
C HIS A 271 1.49 0.94 17.77
N ASN A 272 2.29 0.00 18.23
CA ASN A 272 3.44 0.28 19.05
C ASN A 272 4.78 0.14 18.29
N PRO A 273 5.88 0.77 18.77
CA PRO A 273 7.18 0.73 18.11
C PRO A 273 7.73 -0.69 17.89
N ALA A 274 7.51 -1.62 18.82
CA ALA A 274 8.03 -2.98 18.69
C ALA A 274 7.32 -3.76 17.58
N GLU A 275 5.98 -3.64 17.47
CA GLU A 275 5.22 -4.22 16.35
C GLU A 275 5.65 -3.63 15.01
N ARG A 276 5.89 -2.31 14.98
CA ARG A 276 6.36 -1.62 13.77
C ARG A 276 7.73 -2.15 13.32
N ALA A 277 8.67 -2.23 14.24
CA ALA A 277 10.03 -2.73 13.95
C ALA A 277 10.00 -4.19 13.49
N ALA A 278 9.35 -5.07 14.24
CA ALA A 278 9.25 -6.49 13.91
C ALA A 278 8.55 -6.74 12.56
N GLY A 279 7.48 -6.01 12.27
CA GLY A 279 6.77 -6.16 11.00
C GLY A 279 7.58 -5.64 9.81
N ALA A 280 8.30 -4.52 9.95
CA ALA A 280 9.18 -4.01 8.89
C ALA A 280 10.35 -4.96 8.63
N GLU A 281 10.99 -5.49 9.68
CA GLU A 281 12.05 -6.48 9.58
C GLU A 281 11.54 -7.74 8.86
N TYR A 282 10.39 -8.27 9.25
CA TYR A 282 9.79 -9.44 8.60
C TYR A 282 9.51 -9.19 7.12
N VAL A 283 9.00 -8.02 6.76
CA VAL A 283 8.77 -7.66 5.35
C VAL A 283 10.09 -7.61 4.57
N PHE A 284 11.14 -7.00 5.13
CA PHE A 284 12.46 -6.98 4.47
C PHE A 284 13.04 -8.39 4.34
N ASP A 285 12.86 -9.24 5.33
CA ASP A 285 13.30 -10.65 5.25
C ASP A 285 12.55 -11.42 4.16
N MET A 286 11.25 -11.20 3.98
CA MET A 286 10.48 -11.80 2.89
C MET A 286 10.99 -11.34 1.51
N PHE A 287 11.40 -10.08 1.35
CA PHE A 287 12.07 -9.60 0.14
C PHE A 287 13.43 -10.26 -0.06
N ARG A 288 14.27 -10.35 0.97
CA ARG A 288 15.62 -10.93 0.90
C ARG A 288 15.60 -12.41 0.59
N GLN A 289 14.60 -13.13 1.08
CA GLN A 289 14.40 -14.55 0.80
C GLN A 289 13.77 -14.81 -0.58
N GLY A 290 13.38 -13.76 -1.32
CA GLY A 290 12.71 -13.90 -2.62
C GLY A 290 11.30 -14.49 -2.51
N VAL A 291 10.70 -14.47 -1.33
CA VAL A 291 9.30 -14.91 -1.14
C VAL A 291 8.35 -13.91 -1.76
N ILE A 292 8.66 -12.64 -1.63
CA ILE A 292 7.97 -11.55 -2.31
C ILE A 292 8.97 -10.71 -3.11
N GLU A 293 8.54 -10.25 -4.27
CA GLU A 293 9.31 -9.35 -5.13
C GLU A 293 8.48 -8.10 -5.45
N MET A 294 9.13 -6.92 -5.40
CA MET A 294 8.47 -5.67 -5.70
C MET A 294 8.51 -5.37 -7.20
N THR A 295 7.36 -5.39 -7.83
CA THR A 295 7.21 -4.91 -9.21
C THR A 295 7.04 -3.38 -9.21
N ILE A 296 8.08 -2.65 -9.63
CA ILE A 296 8.02 -1.20 -9.84
C ILE A 296 7.71 -0.96 -11.31
N GLY A 297 6.43 -0.76 -11.61
CA GLY A 297 5.95 -0.60 -12.99
C GLY A 297 6.17 0.79 -13.56
N GLN A 298 6.20 1.83 -12.70
CA GLN A 298 6.35 3.22 -13.15
C GLN A 298 7.31 4.00 -12.23
N ARG A 299 8.12 4.85 -12.85
CA ARG A 299 8.98 5.85 -12.21
C ARG A 299 8.63 7.21 -12.76
N TYR A 300 8.34 8.16 -11.89
CA TYR A 300 8.06 9.55 -12.24
C TYR A 300 9.12 10.44 -11.59
N ALA A 301 9.41 11.60 -12.16
CA ALA A 301 10.10 12.62 -11.40
C ALA A 301 9.23 13.02 -10.18
N LEU A 302 9.86 13.42 -9.08
CA LEU A 302 9.12 13.82 -7.87
C LEU A 302 8.12 14.94 -8.19
N GLU A 303 8.50 15.88 -9.02
CA GLU A 303 7.69 17.02 -9.44
C GLU A 303 6.48 16.61 -10.29
N ASP A 304 6.51 15.43 -10.89
CA ASP A 304 5.42 14.87 -11.68
C ASP A 304 4.36 14.13 -10.83
N ALA A 305 4.37 14.31 -9.52
CA ALA A 305 3.42 13.66 -8.61
C ALA A 305 1.96 13.85 -9.04
N ALA A 306 1.58 15.02 -9.58
CA ALA A 306 0.24 15.24 -10.10
C ALA A 306 -0.11 14.33 -11.29
N GLN A 307 0.86 14.03 -12.18
CA GLN A 307 0.67 13.08 -13.28
C GLN A 307 0.61 11.65 -12.75
N ALA A 308 1.48 11.28 -11.81
CA ALA A 308 1.48 9.98 -11.17
C ALA A 308 0.12 9.67 -10.48
N HIS A 309 -0.47 10.67 -9.80
CA HIS A 309 -1.82 10.55 -9.23
C HIS A 309 -2.89 10.35 -10.30
N ARG A 310 -2.84 11.09 -11.43
CA ARG A 310 -3.77 10.90 -12.55
C ARG A 310 -3.72 9.48 -13.11
N ASP A 311 -2.52 8.96 -13.31
CA ASP A 311 -2.34 7.62 -13.90
C ASP A 311 -2.77 6.52 -12.93
N LEU A 312 -2.51 6.70 -11.63
CA LEU A 312 -2.98 5.79 -10.57
C LEU A 312 -4.51 5.73 -10.52
N GLU A 313 -5.18 6.89 -10.46
CA GLU A 313 -6.65 6.98 -10.41
C GLU A 313 -7.31 6.49 -11.71
N ALA A 314 -6.64 6.68 -12.86
CA ALA A 314 -7.08 6.17 -14.16
C ALA A 314 -6.80 4.66 -14.36
N ARG A 315 -6.25 3.96 -13.34
CA ARG A 315 -5.91 2.52 -13.40
C ARG A 315 -4.92 2.16 -14.51
N LYS A 316 -4.09 3.13 -14.96
CA LYS A 316 -3.06 2.92 -16.00
C LYS A 316 -1.79 2.27 -15.43
N THR A 317 -1.64 2.25 -14.11
CA THR A 317 -0.46 1.71 -13.43
C THR A 317 -0.56 0.20 -13.26
N ILE A 318 0.60 -0.44 -13.18
CA ILE A 318 0.79 -1.85 -12.80
C ILE A 318 1.81 -1.92 -11.67
N GLY A 319 1.67 -2.88 -10.76
CA GLY A 319 2.54 -2.97 -9.60
C GLY A 319 2.55 -1.68 -8.76
N SER A 320 3.73 -1.28 -8.32
CA SER A 320 3.97 -0.05 -7.58
C SER A 320 4.53 1.06 -8.46
N SER A 321 4.30 2.30 -8.06
CA SER A 321 4.90 3.49 -8.66
C SER A 321 5.78 4.19 -7.63
N VAL A 322 6.88 4.77 -8.07
CA VAL A 322 7.78 5.59 -7.25
C VAL A 322 7.98 6.96 -7.88
N LEU A 323 8.18 7.95 -7.02
CA LEU A 323 8.58 9.30 -7.38
C LEU A 323 10.06 9.45 -7.02
N ILE A 324 10.87 9.89 -7.98
CA ILE A 324 12.32 10.01 -7.84
C ILE A 324 12.68 11.49 -7.74
N PRO A 325 13.25 11.94 -6.61
CA PRO A 325 13.75 13.31 -6.49
C PRO A 325 14.85 13.62 -7.49
N SER A 326 14.82 14.83 -8.09
CA SER A 326 15.80 15.28 -9.08
C SER A 326 17.13 15.63 -8.41
N GLY A 327 18.25 15.43 -9.11
CA GLY A 327 19.58 15.89 -8.67
C GLY A 327 20.34 15.00 -7.69
N ILE A 328 19.88 13.78 -7.47
CA ILE A 328 20.63 12.76 -6.71
C ILE A 328 21.64 12.12 -7.67
N LYS A 329 22.93 12.37 -7.41
CA LYS A 329 24.04 11.69 -8.09
C LYS A 329 24.52 10.51 -7.26
#